data_c230cce2da6d1274dded2df00523e9f8
#
_entry.id   c230cce2da6d1274dded2df00523e9f8
#
_cell.length_a   1.000
_cell.length_b   1.000
_cell.length_c   1.000
_cell.angle_alpha   90.00
_cell.angle_beta   90.00
_cell.angle_gamma   90.00
#
_symmetry.space_group_name_H-M   'P 1'
#
loop_
_entity.id
_entity.type
_entity.pdbx_description
1 polymer ?
#
loop_
_entity_poly.entity_id
_entity_poly.type
_entity_poly.pdbx_seq_one_letter_code
_entity_poly.pdbx_strand_id
1 'polypeptide(L)'
;FEAPSKDVEVLNYAKPFIDALQEIPGAEVISQPSWELYHMSPEDFAKRLEWATTIIFGDVETKCLMLHPDFFTRSKWGDEPLRFPDRFDQLREWTEEGGHFHMNGGWLSFAGELGKGGWGRSRLSGVLPVECLQHDDLIESTNGYVVRNHLPDHPAVDGIDWASVPPILGFNETRPKAGSE
;
A
#
# COMPACT_ATOMS: atom_id res chain seq x y z
N PHE A 1 -1.78 2.43 16.46
CA PHE A 1 -2.50 3.23 15.44
C PHE A 1 -3.82 3.71 16.03
N GLU A 2 -3.81 4.91 16.58
CA GLU A 2 -5.02 5.58 17.08
C GLU A 2 -5.43 6.66 16.08
N ALA A 3 -6.74 6.88 15.95
CA ALA A 3 -7.24 8.01 15.17
C ALA A 3 -6.73 9.32 15.82
N PRO A 4 -6.37 10.34 15.02
CA PRO A 4 -6.02 11.64 15.55
C PRO A 4 -7.13 12.19 16.45
N SER A 5 -6.76 12.96 17.46
CA SER A 5 -7.77 13.65 18.28
C SER A 5 -8.56 14.63 17.40
N LYS A 6 -9.79 14.93 17.79
CA LYS A 6 -10.69 15.81 17.01
C LYS A 6 -10.13 17.24 16.81
N ASP A 7 -9.12 17.61 17.59
CA ASP A 7 -8.51 18.94 17.56
C ASP A 7 -7.22 18.99 16.74
N VAL A 8 -6.83 17.86 16.09
CA VAL A 8 -5.64 17.80 15.24
C VAL A 8 -6.06 17.83 13.78
N GLU A 9 -5.59 18.84 13.06
CA GLU A 9 -5.71 18.88 11.60
C GLU A 9 -4.79 17.80 11.01
N VAL A 10 -5.38 16.86 10.28
CA VAL A 10 -4.62 15.82 9.58
C VAL A 10 -4.33 16.30 8.17
N LEU A 11 -3.06 16.52 7.87
CA LEU A 11 -2.62 16.81 6.50
C LEU A 11 -2.67 15.51 5.68
N ASN A 12 -3.53 15.49 4.67
CA ASN A 12 -3.61 14.37 3.74
C ASN A 12 -2.78 14.67 2.49
N TYR A 13 -1.53 14.25 2.47
CA TYR A 13 -0.64 14.41 1.33
C TYR A 13 -1.08 13.61 0.08
N ALA A 14 -1.93 12.61 0.24
CA ALA A 14 -2.51 11.85 -0.87
C ALA A 14 -3.69 12.57 -1.53
N LYS A 15 -4.18 13.69 -0.97
CA LYS A 15 -5.36 14.37 -1.49
C LYS A 15 -5.29 14.70 -2.99
N PRO A 16 -4.21 15.28 -3.53
CA PRO A 16 -4.14 15.56 -4.97
C PRO A 16 -4.24 14.30 -5.84
N PHE A 17 -3.69 13.18 -5.37
CA PHE A 17 -3.78 11.91 -6.05
C PHE A 17 -5.21 11.33 -5.99
N ILE A 18 -5.87 11.42 -4.83
CA ILE A 18 -7.26 10.99 -4.65
C ILE A 18 -8.19 11.82 -5.55
N ASP A 19 -8.00 13.15 -5.57
CA ASP A 19 -8.80 14.05 -6.41
C ASP A 19 -8.64 13.67 -7.90
N ALA A 20 -7.42 13.40 -8.36
CA ALA A 20 -7.17 12.97 -9.73
C ALA A 20 -7.82 11.62 -10.07
N LEU A 21 -7.82 10.66 -9.15
CA LEU A 21 -8.53 9.39 -9.34
C LEU A 21 -10.04 9.58 -9.46
N GLN A 22 -10.62 10.52 -8.69
CA GLN A 22 -12.05 10.84 -8.73
C GLN A 22 -12.48 11.53 -10.04
N GLU A 23 -11.56 12.14 -10.77
CA GLU A 23 -11.82 12.73 -12.10
C GLU A 23 -11.92 11.69 -13.21
N ILE A 24 -11.51 10.43 -12.96
CA ILE A 24 -11.60 9.34 -13.94
C ILE A 24 -13.09 8.97 -14.14
N PRO A 25 -13.63 9.07 -15.38
CA PRO A 25 -15.03 8.77 -15.64
C PRO A 25 -15.40 7.33 -15.21
N GLY A 26 -16.40 7.21 -14.35
CA GLY A 26 -16.88 5.92 -13.85
C GLY A 26 -16.07 5.32 -12.71
N ALA A 27 -15.04 6.00 -12.21
CA ALA A 27 -14.32 5.56 -11.02
C ALA A 27 -15.10 5.93 -9.75
N GLU A 28 -15.25 4.95 -8.88
CA GLU A 28 -15.68 5.16 -7.49
C GLU A 28 -14.46 5.00 -6.58
N VAL A 29 -14.11 6.06 -5.85
CA VAL A 29 -12.88 6.10 -5.05
C VAL A 29 -13.23 6.22 -3.57
N ILE A 30 -12.77 5.26 -2.76
CA ILE A 30 -12.84 5.32 -1.31
C ILE A 30 -11.42 5.48 -0.77
N SER A 31 -11.17 6.61 -0.15
CA SER A 31 -9.92 6.86 0.58
C SER A 31 -10.08 6.45 2.04
N GLN A 32 -9.13 5.66 2.52
CA GLN A 32 -9.18 5.10 3.86
C GLN A 32 -7.82 5.26 4.55
N PRO A 33 -7.75 6.00 5.67
CA PRO A 33 -6.50 6.18 6.40
C PRO A 33 -6.02 4.87 7.03
N SER A 34 -4.71 4.75 7.26
CA SER A 34 -4.08 3.53 7.80
C SER A 34 -4.62 3.10 9.18
N TRP A 35 -5.03 4.04 10.01
CA TRP A 35 -5.64 3.70 11.33
C TRP A 35 -7.03 3.06 11.17
N GLU A 36 -7.82 3.43 10.17
CA GLU A 36 -9.09 2.75 9.87
C GLU A 36 -8.84 1.35 9.33
N LEU A 37 -7.87 1.19 8.43
CA LEU A 37 -7.44 -0.11 7.94
C LEU A 37 -6.97 -1.01 9.09
N TYR A 38 -6.21 -0.47 10.04
CA TYR A 38 -5.76 -1.22 11.22
C TYR A 38 -6.92 -1.76 12.05
N HIS A 39 -7.97 -0.97 12.26
CA HIS A 39 -9.15 -1.34 13.05
C HIS A 39 -10.22 -2.09 12.24
N MET A 40 -10.06 -2.21 10.92
CA MET A 40 -11.02 -2.91 10.07
C MET A 40 -11.03 -4.40 10.36
N SER A 41 -12.21 -4.95 10.65
CA SER A 41 -12.35 -6.39 10.84
C SER A 41 -11.99 -7.17 9.56
N PRO A 42 -11.53 -8.43 9.66
CA PRO A 42 -11.32 -9.27 8.48
C PRO A 42 -12.58 -9.43 7.62
N GLU A 43 -13.76 -9.41 8.23
CA GLU A 43 -15.05 -9.48 7.52
C GLU A 43 -15.32 -8.22 6.70
N ASP A 44 -15.07 -7.04 7.29
CA ASP A 44 -15.24 -5.77 6.57
C ASP A 44 -14.15 -5.56 5.53
N PHE A 45 -12.96 -6.07 5.78
CA PHE A 45 -11.89 -6.09 4.80
C PHE A 45 -12.25 -6.96 3.59
N ALA A 46 -12.82 -8.18 3.81
CA ALA A 46 -13.31 -9.03 2.73
C ALA A 46 -14.37 -8.31 1.88
N LYS A 47 -15.36 -7.66 2.50
CA LYS A 47 -16.37 -6.86 1.79
C LYS A 47 -15.75 -5.73 0.97
N ARG A 48 -14.66 -5.14 1.49
CA ARG A 48 -13.92 -4.11 0.76
C ARG A 48 -13.23 -4.68 -0.47
N LEU A 49 -12.64 -5.88 -0.37
CA LEU A 49 -12.07 -6.60 -1.50
C LEU A 49 -13.12 -6.99 -2.54
N GLU A 50 -14.28 -7.48 -2.12
CA GLU A 50 -15.40 -7.80 -3.02
C GLU A 50 -15.89 -6.58 -3.82
N TRP A 51 -15.89 -5.40 -3.20
CA TRP A 51 -16.29 -4.15 -3.85
C TRP A 51 -15.22 -3.61 -4.80
N ALA A 52 -13.94 -3.73 -4.46
CA ALA A 52 -12.84 -3.10 -5.17
C ALA A 52 -12.43 -3.89 -6.42
N THR A 53 -12.11 -3.19 -7.49
CA THR A 53 -11.37 -3.73 -8.65
C THR A 53 -9.89 -3.42 -8.54
N THR A 54 -9.54 -2.34 -7.85
CA THR A 54 -8.16 -1.90 -7.63
C THR A 54 -7.99 -1.45 -6.19
N ILE A 55 -6.92 -1.91 -5.55
CA ILE A 55 -6.49 -1.45 -4.22
C ILE A 55 -5.13 -0.80 -4.35
N ILE A 56 -5.02 0.43 -3.83
CA ILE A 56 -3.80 1.22 -3.86
C ILE A 56 -3.34 1.46 -2.42
N PHE A 57 -2.14 1.00 -2.08
CA PHE A 57 -1.49 1.35 -0.83
C PHE A 57 -0.47 2.45 -1.08
N GLY A 58 -0.67 3.57 -0.40
CA GLY A 58 0.27 4.68 -0.38
C GLY A 58 0.87 4.82 1.02
N ASP A 59 2.15 4.52 1.16
CA ASP A 59 2.92 4.66 2.40
C ASP A 59 2.31 3.93 3.62
N VAL A 60 1.98 2.66 3.43
CA VAL A 60 1.33 1.80 4.44
C VAL A 60 2.28 0.71 4.89
N GLU A 61 2.48 0.55 6.19
CA GLU A 61 3.27 -0.55 6.75
C GLU A 61 2.45 -1.84 6.92
N THR A 62 3.13 -2.97 6.89
CA THR A 62 2.51 -4.30 7.08
C THR A 62 1.72 -4.44 8.38
N LYS A 63 2.09 -3.72 9.43
CA LYS A 63 1.39 -3.76 10.72
C LYS A 63 -0.08 -3.35 10.62
N CYS A 64 -0.45 -2.54 9.62
CA CYS A 64 -1.85 -2.18 9.39
C CYS A 64 -2.73 -3.37 9.00
N LEU A 65 -2.13 -4.45 8.47
CA LEU A 65 -2.84 -5.68 8.10
C LEU A 65 -2.56 -6.89 9.02
N MET A 66 -1.45 -6.88 9.78
CA MET A 66 -0.99 -8.05 10.53
C MET A 66 -2.03 -8.58 11.50
N LEU A 67 -2.11 -7.94 12.65
CA LEU A 67 -2.98 -8.39 13.74
C LEU A 67 -4.02 -7.32 14.03
N HIS A 68 -5.28 -7.73 14.01
CA HIS A 68 -6.37 -6.86 14.45
C HIS A 68 -6.16 -6.46 15.93
N PRO A 69 -6.51 -5.21 16.34
CA PRO A 69 -6.34 -4.74 17.72
C PRO A 69 -6.93 -5.65 18.80
N ASP A 70 -7.99 -6.40 18.47
CA ASP A 70 -8.63 -7.33 19.39
C ASP A 70 -7.69 -8.43 19.90
N PHE A 71 -6.63 -8.78 19.14
CA PHE A 71 -5.61 -9.70 19.62
C PHE A 71 -4.86 -9.19 20.85
N PHE A 72 -4.86 -7.89 21.08
CA PHE A 72 -4.21 -7.25 22.23
C PHE A 72 -5.20 -6.95 23.36
N THR A 73 -6.49 -7.25 23.17
CA THR A 73 -7.56 -6.96 24.13
C THR A 73 -8.01 -8.23 24.84
N ARG A 74 -7.41 -8.50 26.01
CA ARG A 74 -7.67 -9.75 26.76
C ARG A 74 -9.14 -10.04 27.02
N SER A 75 -9.97 -9.03 27.23
CA SER A 75 -11.42 -9.19 27.44
C SER A 75 -12.16 -9.77 26.22
N LYS A 76 -11.52 -9.75 25.04
CA LYS A 76 -12.07 -10.33 23.82
C LYS A 76 -11.74 -11.81 23.66
N TRP A 77 -10.79 -12.35 24.43
CA TRP A 77 -10.28 -13.71 24.24
C TRP A 77 -11.10 -14.78 24.98
N GLY A 78 -11.69 -14.43 26.12
CA GLY A 78 -12.29 -15.45 26.98
C GLY A 78 -11.27 -16.52 27.40
N ASP A 79 -11.68 -17.79 27.37
CA ASP A 79 -10.84 -18.96 27.66
C ASP A 79 -10.24 -19.61 26.40
N GLU A 80 -10.63 -19.15 25.20
CA GLU A 80 -10.13 -19.66 23.92
C GLU A 80 -9.36 -18.59 23.14
N PRO A 81 -8.32 -18.98 22.39
CA PRO A 81 -7.58 -18.05 21.56
C PRO A 81 -8.47 -17.48 20.44
N LEU A 82 -8.35 -16.18 20.19
CA LEU A 82 -9.01 -15.55 19.06
C LEU A 82 -8.51 -16.15 17.75
N ARG A 83 -9.44 -16.37 16.82
CA ARG A 83 -9.17 -16.81 15.46
C ARG A 83 -9.84 -15.86 14.49
N PHE A 84 -9.03 -15.19 13.69
CA PHE A 84 -9.52 -14.34 12.60
C PHE A 84 -8.95 -14.84 11.28
N PRO A 85 -9.68 -14.69 10.17
CA PRO A 85 -9.09 -14.78 8.84
C PRO A 85 -7.90 -13.83 8.72
N ASP A 86 -6.83 -14.27 8.06
CA ASP A 86 -5.64 -13.45 7.85
C ASP A 86 -5.89 -12.47 6.71
N ARG A 87 -5.84 -11.17 6.99
CA ARG A 87 -6.04 -10.12 5.97
C ARG A 87 -4.96 -10.11 4.89
N PHE A 88 -3.76 -10.62 5.18
CA PHE A 88 -2.75 -10.84 4.15
C PHE A 88 -3.15 -11.94 3.18
N ASP A 89 -3.68 -13.06 3.69
CA ASP A 89 -4.16 -14.13 2.83
C ASP A 89 -5.35 -13.67 2.00
N GLN A 90 -6.30 -12.93 2.57
CA GLN A 90 -7.41 -12.36 1.85
C GLN A 90 -6.96 -11.46 0.68
N LEU A 91 -6.01 -10.54 0.93
CA LEU A 91 -5.50 -9.65 -0.13
C LEU A 91 -4.69 -10.41 -1.17
N ARG A 92 -3.89 -11.40 -0.75
CA ARG A 92 -3.12 -12.26 -1.66
C ARG A 92 -4.05 -13.04 -2.59
N GLU A 93 -5.03 -13.76 -2.03
CA GLU A 93 -6.00 -14.55 -2.78
C GLU A 93 -6.79 -13.68 -3.76
N TRP A 94 -7.28 -12.53 -3.29
CA TRP A 94 -7.95 -11.57 -4.16
C TRP A 94 -7.07 -11.09 -5.32
N THR A 95 -5.78 -10.85 -5.09
CA THR A 95 -4.84 -10.46 -6.14
C THR A 95 -4.59 -11.62 -7.12
N GLU A 96 -4.40 -12.84 -6.61
CA GLU A 96 -4.21 -14.05 -7.41
C GLU A 96 -5.45 -14.37 -8.29
N GLU A 97 -6.65 -13.99 -7.84
CA GLU A 97 -7.92 -14.11 -8.56
C GLU A 97 -8.16 -12.99 -9.59
N GLY A 98 -7.24 -12.05 -9.72
CA GLY A 98 -7.27 -10.99 -10.74
C GLY A 98 -7.58 -9.58 -10.24
N GLY A 99 -7.60 -9.38 -8.94
CA GLY A 99 -7.66 -8.04 -8.33
C GLY A 99 -6.37 -7.25 -8.59
N HIS A 100 -6.48 -5.96 -8.81
CA HIS A 100 -5.34 -5.10 -9.10
C HIS A 100 -4.79 -4.50 -7.81
N PHE A 101 -3.67 -5.03 -7.32
CA PHE A 101 -2.97 -4.49 -6.17
C PHE A 101 -1.82 -3.57 -6.60
N HIS A 102 -1.89 -2.31 -6.20
CA HIS A 102 -0.87 -1.30 -6.47
C HIS A 102 -0.24 -0.81 -5.17
N MET A 103 1.08 -0.70 -5.14
CA MET A 103 1.82 -0.15 -4.01
C MET A 103 2.68 1.04 -4.46
N ASN A 104 2.37 2.22 -3.94
CA ASN A 104 3.23 3.39 -4.10
C ASN A 104 4.44 3.30 -3.16
N GLY A 105 5.55 3.87 -3.58
CA GLY A 105 6.70 4.09 -2.72
C GLY A 105 6.38 5.02 -1.54
N GLY A 106 7.23 4.99 -0.53
CA GLY A 106 7.12 5.82 0.67
C GLY A 106 7.94 5.26 1.83
N TRP A 107 7.92 5.94 2.94
CA TRP A 107 8.70 5.58 4.13
C TRP A 107 8.29 4.24 4.75
N LEU A 108 7.06 3.81 4.55
CA LEU A 108 6.49 2.58 5.11
C LEU A 108 6.12 1.55 4.03
N SER A 109 6.41 1.84 2.76
CA SER A 109 6.22 0.90 1.65
C SER A 109 7.45 0.00 1.46
N PHE A 110 7.30 -1.16 0.86
CA PHE A 110 8.36 -2.13 0.59
C PHE A 110 9.17 -2.51 1.85
N ALA A 111 10.49 -2.34 1.91
CA ALA A 111 11.22 -2.43 3.16
C ALA A 111 11.02 -1.17 4.01
N GLY A 112 11.06 -0.02 3.38
CA GLY A 112 10.79 1.29 3.98
C GLY A 112 11.92 1.77 4.89
N GLU A 113 11.72 2.94 5.49
CA GLU A 113 12.67 3.53 6.42
C GLU A 113 13.00 2.57 7.56
N LEU A 114 14.28 2.26 7.75
CA LEU A 114 14.79 1.32 8.76
C LEU A 114 14.15 -0.09 8.68
N GLY A 115 13.61 -0.48 7.52
CA GLY A 115 12.93 -1.76 7.33
C GLY A 115 11.55 -1.86 7.97
N LYS A 116 10.92 -0.74 8.34
CA LYS A 116 9.62 -0.70 9.03
C LYS A 116 8.45 -1.13 8.13
N GLY A 117 8.52 -0.92 6.82
CA GLY A 117 7.49 -1.33 5.88
C GLY A 117 7.21 -2.83 5.96
N GLY A 118 8.27 -3.64 5.94
CA GLY A 118 8.22 -5.07 6.25
C GLY A 118 7.58 -5.96 5.17
N TRP A 119 7.26 -5.42 4.00
CA TRP A 119 6.51 -6.13 2.95
C TRP A 119 7.22 -7.35 2.39
N GLY A 120 8.55 -7.29 2.24
CA GLY A 120 9.37 -8.41 1.77
C GLY A 120 9.34 -9.65 2.68
N ARG A 121 8.91 -9.50 3.92
CA ARG A 121 8.75 -10.58 4.92
C ARG A 121 7.29 -10.96 5.15
N SER A 122 6.36 -10.29 4.46
CA SER A 122 4.95 -10.59 4.54
C SER A 122 4.55 -11.71 3.58
N ARG A 123 3.35 -12.26 3.77
CA ARG A 123 2.77 -13.24 2.85
C ARG A 123 2.42 -12.66 1.48
N LEU A 124 2.35 -11.32 1.38
CA LEU A 124 2.13 -10.62 0.13
C LEU A 124 3.39 -10.49 -0.73
N SER A 125 4.57 -10.80 -0.17
CA SER A 125 5.81 -10.75 -0.95
C SER A 125 5.74 -11.58 -2.23
N GLY A 126 4.94 -12.66 -2.25
CA GLY A 126 4.76 -13.53 -3.42
C GLY A 126 4.09 -12.84 -4.61
N VAL A 127 3.11 -11.97 -4.36
CA VAL A 127 2.31 -11.29 -5.40
C VAL A 127 2.88 -9.94 -5.81
N LEU A 128 3.84 -9.40 -5.07
CA LEU A 128 4.54 -8.20 -5.51
C LEU A 128 5.42 -8.51 -6.73
N PRO A 129 5.45 -7.65 -7.76
CA PRO A 129 6.30 -7.85 -8.94
C PRO A 129 7.78 -7.58 -8.68
N VAL A 130 8.11 -7.16 -7.47
CA VAL A 130 9.47 -6.80 -7.04
C VAL A 130 9.90 -7.57 -5.79
N GLU A 131 11.20 -7.77 -5.65
CA GLU A 131 11.83 -8.18 -4.42
C GLU A 131 12.14 -6.93 -3.59
N CYS A 132 11.62 -6.90 -2.35
CA CYS A 132 11.97 -5.87 -1.38
C CYS A 132 13.34 -6.16 -0.78
N LEU A 133 14.13 -5.13 -0.49
CA LEU A 133 15.37 -5.29 0.25
C LEU A 133 15.10 -5.77 1.67
N GLN A 134 16.13 -6.33 2.33
CA GLN A 134 16.02 -6.83 3.71
C GLN A 134 16.30 -5.75 4.77
N HIS A 135 16.63 -4.55 4.34
CA HIS A 135 17.01 -3.40 5.15
C HIS A 135 16.36 -2.15 4.57
N ASP A 136 16.72 -1.00 5.10
CA ASP A 136 16.28 0.30 4.59
C ASP A 136 16.50 0.39 3.07
N ASP A 137 15.45 0.68 2.34
CA ASP A 137 15.46 0.80 0.87
C ASP A 137 15.14 2.23 0.41
N LEU A 138 15.02 3.17 1.35
CA LEU A 138 14.69 4.54 1.05
C LEU A 138 15.91 5.29 0.53
N ILE A 139 15.79 5.83 -0.67
CA ILE A 139 16.79 6.67 -1.32
C ILE A 139 16.22 8.08 -1.45
N GLU A 140 16.87 9.06 -0.82
CA GLU A 140 16.42 10.45 -0.82
C GLU A 140 17.52 11.42 -1.24
N SER A 141 17.13 12.51 -1.92
CA SER A 141 18.03 13.59 -2.28
C SER A 141 17.29 14.92 -2.41
N THR A 142 17.82 15.95 -1.82
CA THR A 142 17.32 17.33 -1.98
C THR A 142 17.47 17.86 -3.40
N ASN A 143 18.37 17.30 -4.20
CA ASN A 143 18.55 17.65 -5.61
C ASN A 143 17.50 16.97 -6.51
N GLY A 144 16.77 15.98 -5.99
CA GLY A 144 15.80 15.19 -6.72
C GLY A 144 16.41 14.21 -7.70
N TYR A 145 15.57 13.32 -8.20
CA TYR A 145 15.87 12.30 -9.21
C TYR A 145 14.95 12.48 -10.42
N VAL A 146 15.53 12.47 -11.61
CA VAL A 146 14.77 12.53 -12.86
C VAL A 146 14.23 11.14 -13.17
N VAL A 147 12.90 11.04 -13.27
CA VAL A 147 12.22 9.80 -13.68
C VAL A 147 12.48 9.56 -15.17
N ARG A 148 12.85 8.33 -15.54
CA ARG A 148 13.08 7.93 -16.92
C ARG A 148 12.18 6.76 -17.28
N ASN A 149 11.51 6.87 -18.41
CA ASN A 149 10.76 5.77 -19.00
C ASN A 149 11.70 4.84 -19.77
N HIS A 150 11.74 3.57 -19.35
CA HIS A 150 12.51 2.51 -20.04
C HIS A 150 11.64 1.64 -20.95
N LEU A 151 10.32 1.77 -20.89
CA LEU A 151 9.34 0.99 -21.66
C LEU A 151 8.36 1.94 -22.36
N PRO A 152 8.82 2.74 -23.36
CA PRO A 152 8.01 3.81 -23.95
C PRO A 152 6.74 3.32 -24.64
N ASP A 153 6.72 2.08 -25.09
CA ASP A 153 5.58 1.49 -25.81
C ASP A 153 4.61 0.73 -24.88
N HIS A 154 4.86 0.75 -23.56
CA HIS A 154 3.99 0.06 -22.62
C HIS A 154 2.69 0.84 -22.38
N PRO A 155 1.49 0.21 -22.45
CA PRO A 155 0.20 0.92 -22.35
C PRO A 155 0.03 1.73 -21.06
N ALA A 156 0.62 1.29 -19.95
CA ALA A 156 0.52 1.98 -18.66
C ALA A 156 1.21 3.35 -18.63
N VAL A 157 2.07 3.65 -19.62
CA VAL A 157 2.82 4.91 -19.70
C VAL A 157 2.50 5.72 -20.95
N ASP A 158 1.51 5.27 -21.72
CA ASP A 158 1.03 5.95 -22.91
C ASP A 158 0.41 7.33 -22.56
N GLY A 159 0.69 8.32 -23.38
CA GLY A 159 0.19 9.68 -23.19
C GLY A 159 0.89 10.51 -22.11
N ILE A 160 1.88 9.96 -21.40
CA ILE A 160 2.64 10.73 -20.39
C ILE A 160 3.74 11.56 -21.09
N ASP A 161 3.70 12.88 -20.91
CA ASP A 161 4.81 13.76 -21.28
C ASP A 161 5.93 13.68 -20.24
N TRP A 162 6.85 12.75 -20.42
CA TRP A 162 7.97 12.49 -19.51
C TRP A 162 8.93 13.69 -19.36
N ALA A 163 8.94 14.61 -20.31
CA ALA A 163 9.77 15.82 -20.22
C ALA A 163 9.20 16.83 -19.21
N SER A 164 7.89 16.78 -18.95
CA SER A 164 7.21 17.63 -17.98
C SER A 164 7.15 17.05 -16.57
N VAL A 165 7.50 15.76 -16.38
CA VAL A 165 7.50 15.13 -15.06
C VAL A 165 8.55 15.77 -14.16
N PRO A 166 8.17 16.35 -13.00
CA PRO A 166 9.12 16.96 -12.10
C PRO A 166 10.04 15.91 -11.46
N PRO A 167 11.25 16.30 -11.04
CA PRO A 167 12.09 15.41 -10.23
C PRO A 167 11.39 14.98 -8.95
N ILE A 168 11.52 13.72 -8.59
CA ILE A 168 11.06 13.17 -7.30
C ILE A 168 12.18 13.28 -6.26
N LEU A 169 11.84 13.52 -5.01
CA LEU A 169 12.84 13.69 -3.94
C LEU A 169 13.32 12.38 -3.34
N GLY A 170 12.59 11.31 -3.56
CA GLY A 170 12.94 9.99 -3.04
C GLY A 170 12.18 8.85 -3.71
N PHE A 171 12.67 7.65 -3.52
CA PHE A 171 12.05 6.40 -3.97
C PHE A 171 12.55 5.22 -3.13
N ASN A 172 11.86 4.07 -3.21
CA ASN A 172 12.33 2.82 -2.61
C ASN A 172 13.13 2.02 -3.65
N GLU A 173 14.31 1.56 -3.27
CA GLU A 173 15.09 0.63 -4.08
C GLU A 173 14.47 -0.76 -4.02
N THR A 174 14.05 -1.28 -5.17
CA THR A 174 13.49 -2.62 -5.31
C THR A 174 14.16 -3.33 -6.47
N ARG A 175 14.01 -4.66 -6.55
CA ARG A 175 14.53 -5.47 -7.65
C ARG A 175 13.38 -6.12 -8.40
N PRO A 176 13.23 -5.93 -9.72
CA PRO A 176 12.24 -6.65 -10.50
C PRO A 176 12.40 -8.16 -10.34
N LYS A 177 11.30 -8.89 -10.17
CA LYS A 177 11.31 -10.35 -10.20
C LYS A 177 11.37 -10.87 -11.61
N ALA A 178 11.88 -12.08 -11.79
CA ALA A 178 11.85 -12.74 -13.10
C ALA A 178 10.41 -12.90 -13.58
N GLY A 179 10.12 -12.41 -14.79
CA GLY A 179 8.79 -12.46 -15.40
C GLY A 179 7.85 -11.31 -14.98
N SER A 180 8.30 -10.34 -14.19
CA SER A 180 7.59 -9.07 -14.03
C SER A 180 7.94 -8.12 -15.17
N GLU A 181 6.94 -7.36 -15.61
CA GLU A 181 7.08 -6.33 -16.64
C GLU A 181 6.98 -4.94 -16.03
#